data_abc3bf8a27f970d471c05196deff733e
#
_entry.id   abc3bf8a27f970d471c05196deff733e
#
_cell.length_a   1.000
_cell.length_b   1.000
_cell.length_c   1.000
_cell.angle_alpha   90.00
_cell.angle_beta   90.00
_cell.angle_gamma   90.00
#
_symmetry.space_group_name_H-M   'P 1'
#
loop_
_entity.id
_entity.type
_entity.pdbx_description
1 polymer ?
#
loop_
_entity_poly.entity_id
_entity_poly.type
_entity_poly.pdbx_seq_one_letter_code
_entity_poly.pdbx_strand_id
1 'polypeptide(L)'
;SIPFLLIYSFFNGTIFAYWMLGHFLWFFVPTLLNDTFNRAMNIPLLEYKSWQFPAGYEQMNVKDEEMKDLVLVTLYIEKTTKSGNFSSFRAKSPLLIDFGRLFYNFVLDYNEKHPDDRIQTEDEHGLCRWIFYLQPKWYEKTQFVDPKGTLFANNITENSVILCVRKEGVDSVENEADKKINETVYEYNTTNNNNQDNKN
;
A
#
# COMPACT_ATOMS: atom_id res chain seq x y z
N SER A 1 -43.24 -3.76 -18.13
CA SER A 1 -42.85 -3.91 -19.55
C SER A 1 -43.13 -5.29 -20.14
N ILE A 2 -43.14 -6.37 -19.33
CA ILE A 2 -43.46 -7.73 -19.80
C ILE A 2 -44.87 -7.80 -20.37
N PRO A 3 -45.92 -7.25 -19.73
CA PRO A 3 -47.26 -7.25 -20.32
C PRO A 3 -47.35 -6.47 -21.66
N PHE A 4 -46.57 -5.38 -21.77
CA PHE A 4 -46.56 -4.63 -23.04
C PHE A 4 -45.92 -5.43 -24.19
N LEU A 5 -44.85 -6.16 -23.91
CA LEU A 5 -44.18 -7.05 -24.86
C LEU A 5 -45.10 -8.15 -25.34
N LEU A 6 -45.86 -8.78 -24.45
CA LEU A 6 -46.79 -9.84 -24.77
C LEU A 6 -47.93 -9.31 -25.69
N ILE A 7 -48.55 -8.17 -25.31
CA ILE A 7 -49.60 -7.54 -26.10
C ILE A 7 -49.06 -7.13 -27.48
N TYR A 8 -47.88 -6.52 -27.53
CA TYR A 8 -47.28 -6.06 -28.77
C TYR A 8 -46.88 -7.21 -29.70
N SER A 9 -46.30 -8.30 -29.13
CA SER A 9 -45.95 -9.50 -29.87
C SER A 9 -47.17 -10.20 -30.48
N PHE A 10 -48.29 -10.13 -29.81
CA PHE A 10 -49.54 -10.70 -30.32
C PHE A 10 -50.08 -9.98 -31.54
N PHE A 11 -49.88 -8.65 -31.61
CA PHE A 11 -50.43 -7.83 -32.71
C PHE A 11 -49.44 -7.59 -33.87
N ASN A 12 -48.13 -7.48 -33.63
CA ASN A 12 -47.15 -6.96 -34.60
C ASN A 12 -45.96 -7.85 -34.91
N GLY A 13 -45.93 -9.07 -34.42
CA GLY A 13 -44.82 -9.98 -34.66
C GLY A 13 -43.64 -9.77 -33.70
N THR A 14 -42.90 -10.87 -33.49
CA THR A 14 -41.89 -11.01 -32.39
C THR A 14 -40.64 -10.16 -32.58
N ILE A 15 -40.18 -9.92 -33.82
CA ILE A 15 -38.93 -9.20 -34.10
C ILE A 15 -38.98 -7.75 -33.62
N PHE A 16 -40.06 -7.07 -33.86
CA PHE A 16 -40.21 -5.67 -33.44
C PHE A 16 -40.34 -5.52 -31.91
N ALA A 17 -40.91 -6.52 -31.24
CA ALA A 17 -40.99 -6.57 -29.80
C ALA A 17 -39.60 -6.60 -29.12
N TYR A 18 -38.63 -7.31 -29.67
CA TYR A 18 -37.25 -7.32 -29.20
C TYR A 18 -36.56 -5.98 -29.39
N TRP A 19 -36.77 -5.30 -30.53
CA TRP A 19 -36.25 -3.94 -30.74
C TRP A 19 -36.79 -2.93 -29.72
N MET A 20 -38.08 -2.98 -29.43
CA MET A 20 -38.70 -2.14 -28.41
C MET A 20 -38.15 -2.44 -26.99
N LEU A 21 -37.90 -3.70 -26.67
CA LEU A 21 -37.27 -4.08 -25.41
C LEU A 21 -35.88 -3.46 -25.28
N GLY A 22 -35.08 -3.47 -26.35
CA GLY A 22 -33.74 -2.87 -26.36
C GLY A 22 -33.80 -1.36 -26.05
N HIS A 23 -34.75 -0.63 -26.63
CA HIS A 23 -34.93 0.80 -26.34
C HIS A 23 -35.31 1.07 -24.88
N PHE A 24 -36.08 0.17 -24.26
CA PHE A 24 -36.46 0.30 -22.86
C PHE A 24 -35.24 0.21 -21.91
N LEU A 25 -34.21 -0.53 -22.28
CA LEU A 25 -32.97 -0.62 -21.54
C LEU A 25 -32.24 0.73 -21.39
N TRP A 26 -32.33 1.61 -22.41
CA TRP A 26 -31.69 2.93 -22.36
C TRP A 26 -32.24 3.84 -21.26
N PHE A 27 -33.48 3.66 -20.80
CA PHE A 27 -34.02 4.41 -19.69
C PHE A 27 -33.39 4.02 -18.33
N PHE A 28 -32.92 2.77 -18.22
CA PHE A 28 -32.27 2.31 -16.99
C PHE A 28 -30.80 2.69 -16.91
N VAL A 29 -30.11 2.86 -18.05
CA VAL A 29 -28.68 3.17 -18.11
C VAL A 29 -28.33 4.45 -17.33
N PRO A 30 -28.98 5.60 -17.50
CA PRO A 30 -28.68 6.80 -16.72
C PRO A 30 -28.86 6.60 -15.22
N THR A 31 -29.93 5.91 -14.81
CA THR A 31 -30.22 5.64 -13.40
C THR A 31 -29.18 4.73 -12.79
N LEU A 32 -28.81 3.65 -13.48
CA LEU A 32 -27.78 2.71 -13.00
C LEU A 32 -26.40 3.39 -12.94
N LEU A 33 -26.06 4.20 -13.95
CA LEU A 33 -24.80 4.94 -13.94
C LEU A 33 -24.75 5.94 -12.79
N ASN A 34 -25.83 6.69 -12.55
CA ASN A 34 -25.89 7.64 -11.44
C ASN A 34 -25.79 6.93 -10.07
N ASP A 35 -26.52 5.82 -9.89
CA ASP A 35 -26.45 5.05 -8.63
C ASP A 35 -25.06 4.45 -8.42
N THR A 36 -24.46 3.90 -9.48
CA THR A 36 -23.10 3.35 -9.42
C THR A 36 -22.07 4.45 -9.11
N PHE A 37 -22.19 5.61 -9.76
CA PHE A 37 -21.31 6.74 -9.51
C PHE A 37 -21.42 7.25 -8.06
N ASN A 38 -22.66 7.43 -7.58
CA ASN A 38 -22.88 7.86 -6.19
C ASN A 38 -22.33 6.85 -5.17
N ARG A 39 -22.49 5.55 -5.43
CA ARG A 39 -21.90 4.51 -4.58
C ARG A 39 -20.38 4.54 -4.61
N ALA A 40 -19.78 4.73 -5.78
CA ALA A 40 -18.32 4.84 -5.93
C ALA A 40 -17.76 6.07 -5.19
N MET A 41 -18.45 7.22 -5.27
CA MET A 41 -18.06 8.44 -4.54
C MET A 41 -18.22 8.33 -3.02
N ASN A 42 -19.11 7.46 -2.54
CA ASN A 42 -19.33 7.22 -1.12
C ASN A 42 -18.39 6.16 -0.54
N ILE A 43 -17.49 5.56 -1.33
CA ILE A 43 -16.45 4.68 -0.80
C ILE A 43 -15.51 5.54 0.04
N PRO A 44 -15.40 5.30 1.36
CA PRO A 44 -14.47 6.07 2.18
C PRO A 44 -13.05 5.85 1.67
N LEU A 45 -12.29 6.94 1.57
CA LEU A 45 -10.87 6.86 1.27
C LEU A 45 -10.19 5.95 2.30
N LEU A 46 -9.35 5.04 1.84
CA LEU A 46 -8.54 4.19 2.70
C LEU A 46 -7.57 5.10 3.48
N GLU A 47 -7.91 5.41 4.71
CA GLU A 47 -6.98 6.06 5.62
C GLU A 47 -5.94 5.02 6.08
N TYR A 48 -4.75 5.10 5.53
CA TYR A 48 -3.62 4.30 5.99
C TYR A 48 -3.20 4.77 7.38
N LYS A 49 -3.22 3.87 8.37
CA LYS A 49 -2.77 4.15 9.73
C LYS A 49 -1.28 4.49 9.69
N SER A 50 -0.95 5.76 9.88
CA SER A 50 0.45 6.16 10.02
C SER A 50 0.98 5.68 11.38
N TRP A 51 2.22 5.20 11.37
CA TRP A 51 2.97 4.88 12.57
C TRP A 51 3.89 6.05 12.92
N GLN A 52 3.88 6.46 14.18
CA GLN A 52 4.73 7.52 14.69
C GLN A 52 5.86 6.92 15.50
N PHE A 53 7.08 7.43 15.31
CA PHE A 53 8.21 6.98 16.11
C PHE A 53 7.94 7.30 17.58
N PRO A 54 8.03 6.30 18.48
CA PRO A 54 7.70 6.52 19.88
C PRO A 54 8.79 7.35 20.57
N ALA A 55 8.39 8.46 21.16
CA ALA A 55 9.24 9.24 22.05
C ALA A 55 9.31 8.53 23.40
N GLY A 56 10.54 8.27 23.90
CA GLY A 56 10.77 7.78 25.26
C GLY A 56 10.50 6.29 25.50
N TYR A 57 10.48 5.47 24.44
CA TYR A 57 10.43 4.02 24.59
C TYR A 57 11.82 3.46 24.94
N GLU A 58 11.88 2.69 26.03
CA GLU A 58 13.00 1.78 26.27
C GLU A 58 13.03 0.71 25.17
N GLN A 59 14.24 0.20 24.84
CA GLN A 59 14.38 -0.89 23.88
C GLN A 59 13.39 -1.99 24.19
N MET A 60 12.50 -2.27 23.28
CA MET A 60 11.52 -3.34 23.43
C MET A 60 12.25 -4.67 23.37
N ASN A 61 12.47 -5.31 24.53
CA ASN A 61 13.04 -6.65 24.59
C ASN A 61 12.13 -7.63 23.85
N VAL A 62 12.69 -8.28 22.86
CA VAL A 62 12.05 -9.39 22.16
C VAL A 62 12.09 -10.60 23.09
N LYS A 63 10.95 -11.23 23.35
CA LYS A 63 10.89 -12.43 24.20
C LYS A 63 11.54 -13.60 23.46
N ASP A 64 12.21 -14.48 24.19
CA ASP A 64 12.86 -15.68 23.60
C ASP A 64 11.88 -16.58 22.83
N GLU A 65 10.62 -16.59 23.23
CA GLU A 65 9.55 -17.33 22.56
C GLU A 65 9.22 -16.76 21.16
N GLU A 66 9.42 -15.46 20.97
CA GLU A 66 9.20 -14.75 19.70
C GLU A 66 10.35 -14.96 18.71
N MET A 67 11.53 -15.43 19.19
CA MET A 67 12.73 -15.64 18.35
C MET A 67 12.70 -16.90 17.47
N LYS A 68 11.57 -17.57 17.37
CA LYS A 68 11.38 -18.69 16.46
C LYS A 68 11.07 -18.16 15.05
N ASP A 69 11.47 -18.92 14.04
CA ASP A 69 11.18 -18.64 12.62
C ASP A 69 11.64 -17.26 12.15
N LEU A 70 12.96 -17.11 12.08
CA LEU A 70 13.60 -15.87 11.62
C LEU A 70 13.48 -15.72 10.10
N VAL A 71 12.98 -14.57 9.65
CA VAL A 71 12.91 -14.19 8.24
C VAL A 71 13.82 -13.01 7.95
N LEU A 72 14.40 -13.00 6.75
CA LEU A 72 15.17 -11.88 6.24
C LEU A 72 14.25 -10.96 5.44
N VAL A 73 14.17 -9.69 5.82
CA VAL A 73 13.39 -8.66 5.14
C VAL A 73 14.28 -7.53 4.68
N THR A 74 13.91 -6.88 3.60
CA THR A 74 14.61 -5.70 3.08
C THR A 74 13.76 -4.47 3.33
N LEU A 75 14.32 -3.48 4.04
CA LEU A 75 13.69 -2.22 4.33
C LEU A 75 14.25 -1.15 3.40
N TYR A 76 13.39 -0.48 2.63
CA TYR A 76 13.74 0.71 1.86
C TYR A 76 13.33 1.94 2.65
N ILE A 77 14.31 2.70 3.15
CA ILE A 77 14.08 3.81 4.06
C ILE A 77 14.70 5.08 3.49
N GLU A 78 13.93 6.15 3.48
CA GLU A 78 14.44 7.48 3.24
C GLU A 78 15.09 8.00 4.53
N LYS A 79 16.43 8.20 4.52
CA LYS A 79 17.17 8.60 5.73
C LYS A 79 16.88 10.03 6.15
N THR A 80 16.78 10.95 5.20
CA THR A 80 16.60 12.38 5.45
C THR A 80 15.29 12.84 4.84
N THR A 81 14.55 13.66 5.54
CA THR A 81 13.28 14.22 5.05
C THR A 81 13.48 14.96 3.73
N LYS A 82 12.61 14.71 2.75
CA LYS A 82 12.61 15.36 1.42
C LYS A 82 13.85 15.08 0.55
N SER A 83 14.65 14.09 0.87
CA SER A 83 15.82 13.75 0.04
C SER A 83 15.45 13.00 -1.23
N GLY A 84 14.33 12.29 -1.23
CA GLY A 84 13.91 11.40 -2.31
C GLY A 84 14.82 10.17 -2.50
N ASN A 85 15.89 10.06 -1.70
CA ASN A 85 16.86 8.97 -1.79
C ASN A 85 16.53 7.86 -0.80
N PHE A 86 16.17 6.69 -1.30
CA PHE A 86 15.93 5.50 -0.50
C PHE A 86 17.22 4.68 -0.36
N SER A 87 17.51 4.30 0.87
CA SER A 87 18.58 3.36 1.20
C SER A 87 17.99 2.00 1.53
N SER A 88 18.64 0.95 1.06
CA SER A 88 18.19 -0.43 1.25
C SER A 88 18.94 -1.07 2.41
N PHE A 89 18.20 -1.64 3.34
CA PHE A 89 18.72 -2.30 4.54
C PHE A 89 18.16 -3.71 4.65
N ARG A 90 19.01 -4.66 5.04
CA ARG A 90 18.58 -6.02 5.34
C ARG A 90 18.45 -6.20 6.85
N ALA A 91 17.28 -6.59 7.30
CA ALA A 91 17.00 -6.88 8.69
C ALA A 91 16.56 -8.35 8.84
N LYS A 92 17.10 -9.03 9.86
CA LYS A 92 16.66 -10.36 10.24
C LYS A 92 15.73 -10.25 11.44
N SER A 93 14.54 -10.79 11.33
CA SER A 93 13.49 -10.61 12.32
C SER A 93 12.67 -11.86 12.54
N PRO A 94 12.19 -12.09 13.77
CA PRO A 94 11.20 -13.12 14.05
C PRO A 94 9.88 -12.85 13.32
N LEU A 95 9.24 -13.93 12.85
CA LEU A 95 7.98 -13.83 12.10
C LEU A 95 6.80 -13.33 12.95
N LEU A 96 6.84 -13.58 14.26
CA LEU A 96 5.77 -13.24 15.21
C LEU A 96 5.91 -11.86 15.86
N ILE A 97 6.95 -11.09 15.51
CA ILE A 97 7.10 -9.73 16.02
C ILE A 97 6.21 -8.75 15.23
N ASP A 98 5.71 -7.73 15.93
CA ASP A 98 4.98 -6.63 15.29
C ASP A 98 5.91 -5.82 14.37
N PHE A 99 5.44 -5.43 13.20
CA PHE A 99 6.27 -4.70 12.25
C PHE A 99 6.77 -3.36 12.80
N GLY A 100 5.95 -2.65 13.57
CA GLY A 100 6.35 -1.39 14.21
C GLY A 100 7.48 -1.56 15.22
N ARG A 101 7.51 -2.69 15.97
CA ARG A 101 8.61 -3.03 16.88
C ARG A 101 9.90 -3.36 16.12
N LEU A 102 9.79 -4.13 15.03
CA LEU A 102 10.94 -4.40 14.17
C LEU A 102 11.55 -3.10 13.65
N PHE A 103 10.73 -2.23 13.09
CA PHE A 103 11.18 -0.95 12.52
C PHE A 103 11.81 -0.05 13.59
N TYR A 104 11.18 0.05 14.76
CA TYR A 104 11.70 0.81 15.89
C TYR A 104 13.09 0.33 16.32
N ASN A 105 13.24 -0.97 16.59
CA ASN A 105 14.51 -1.55 17.03
C ASN A 105 15.58 -1.41 15.95
N PHE A 106 15.21 -1.57 14.69
CA PHE A 106 16.12 -1.38 13.55
C PHE A 106 16.63 0.06 13.48
N VAL A 107 15.78 1.07 13.57
CA VAL A 107 16.16 2.49 13.51
C VAL A 107 17.05 2.87 14.69
N LEU A 108 16.75 2.39 15.89
CA LEU A 108 17.59 2.64 17.09
C LEU A 108 18.98 2.03 16.94
N ASP A 109 19.06 0.73 16.60
CA ASP A 109 20.34 0.02 16.44
C ASP A 109 21.19 0.64 15.33
N TYR A 110 20.54 1.04 14.21
CA TYR A 110 21.22 1.70 13.11
C TYR A 110 21.78 3.06 13.54
N ASN A 111 20.98 3.90 14.18
CA ASN A 111 21.37 5.25 14.61
C ASN A 111 22.45 5.23 15.70
N GLU A 112 22.46 4.22 16.55
CA GLU A 112 23.51 4.00 17.56
C GLU A 112 24.85 3.64 16.90
N LYS A 113 24.82 2.77 15.87
CA LYS A 113 26.02 2.32 15.16
C LYS A 113 26.57 3.33 14.15
N HIS A 114 25.70 4.23 13.63
CA HIS A 114 26.05 5.20 12.59
C HIS A 114 25.68 6.63 13.01
N PRO A 115 26.41 7.22 13.98
CA PRO A 115 26.07 8.55 14.51
C PRO A 115 26.17 9.68 13.46
N ASP A 116 27.01 9.51 12.42
CA ASP A 116 27.21 10.48 11.36
C ASP A 116 26.22 10.34 10.19
N ASP A 117 25.50 9.20 10.10
CA ASP A 117 24.61 8.87 8.99
C ASP A 117 23.27 8.35 9.51
N ARG A 118 22.66 9.07 10.40
CA ARG A 118 21.42 8.67 11.09
C ARG A 118 20.20 8.70 10.20
N ILE A 119 19.28 7.80 10.46
CA ILE A 119 17.91 7.90 9.98
C ILE A 119 17.21 8.95 10.83
N GLN A 120 16.77 10.04 10.21
CA GLN A 120 16.08 11.14 10.88
C GLN A 120 14.71 10.67 11.40
N THR A 121 14.48 10.83 12.70
CA THR A 121 13.23 10.43 13.36
C THR A 121 12.34 11.62 13.72
N GLU A 122 12.89 12.83 13.62
CA GLU A 122 12.22 14.09 13.90
C GLU A 122 12.39 15.03 12.70
N ASP A 123 11.39 15.85 12.44
CA ASP A 123 11.40 16.91 11.44
C ASP A 123 11.05 18.27 12.10
N GLU A 124 10.90 19.33 11.29
CA GLU A 124 10.53 20.67 11.75
C GLU A 124 9.16 20.70 12.46
N HIS A 125 8.32 19.70 12.26
CA HIS A 125 6.97 19.58 12.81
C HIS A 125 6.87 18.57 13.96
N GLY A 126 7.99 17.99 14.39
CA GLY A 126 8.09 17.01 15.47
C GLY A 126 8.46 15.61 15.02
N LEU A 127 7.90 14.59 15.67
CA LEU A 127 8.20 13.19 15.37
C LEU A 127 7.67 12.78 14.00
N CYS A 128 8.53 12.21 13.17
CA CYS A 128 8.16 11.73 11.85
C CYS A 128 7.09 10.64 11.92
N ARG A 129 6.14 10.72 11.01
CA ARG A 129 5.13 9.68 10.78
C ARG A 129 5.54 8.83 9.58
N TRP A 130 5.27 7.53 9.65
CA TRP A 130 5.68 6.57 8.65
C TRP A 130 4.48 5.76 8.17
N ILE A 131 4.48 5.43 6.88
CA ILE A 131 3.55 4.48 6.27
C ILE A 131 4.39 3.40 5.61
N PHE A 132 3.94 2.16 5.71
CA PHE A 132 4.68 1.00 5.27
C PHE A 132 3.93 0.26 4.18
N TYR A 133 4.63 -0.05 3.10
CA TYR A 133 4.06 -0.77 1.97
C TYR A 133 4.92 -1.99 1.65
N LEU A 134 4.27 -3.12 1.45
CA LEU A 134 4.91 -4.30 0.90
C LEU A 134 5.07 -4.09 -0.62
N GLN A 135 6.29 -4.24 -1.14
CA GLN A 135 6.53 -4.13 -2.57
C GLN A 135 5.79 -5.25 -3.30
N PRO A 136 4.89 -4.93 -4.23
CA PRO A 136 4.14 -5.93 -4.96
C PRO A 136 5.03 -6.63 -5.98
N LYS A 137 4.76 -7.90 -6.25
CA LYS A 137 5.21 -8.54 -7.47
C LYS A 137 4.48 -7.91 -8.65
N TRP A 138 5.05 -8.03 -9.86
CA TRP A 138 4.53 -7.37 -11.07
C TRP A 138 3.02 -7.58 -11.36
N TYR A 139 2.41 -8.62 -10.76
CA TYR A 139 0.99 -8.97 -10.92
C TYR A 139 0.14 -8.70 -9.66
N GLU A 140 0.74 -8.22 -8.59
CA GLU A 140 0.07 -7.96 -7.31
C GLU A 140 -0.16 -6.46 -7.12
N LYS A 141 -1.17 -6.12 -6.33
CA LYS A 141 -1.39 -4.72 -5.90
C LYS A 141 -0.49 -4.40 -4.71
N THR A 142 -0.09 -3.13 -4.61
CA THR A 142 0.60 -2.62 -3.41
C THR A 142 -0.23 -2.92 -2.17
N GLN A 143 0.37 -3.59 -1.20
CA GLN A 143 -0.26 -3.95 0.06
C GLN A 143 0.28 -3.06 1.18
N PHE A 144 -0.63 -2.49 1.95
CA PHE A 144 -0.28 -1.77 3.18
C PHE A 144 0.16 -2.75 4.27
N VAL A 145 1.21 -2.39 5.00
CA VAL A 145 1.70 -3.15 6.16
C VAL A 145 1.17 -2.47 7.43
N ASP A 146 0.35 -3.17 8.21
CA ASP A 146 -0.13 -2.67 9.49
C ASP A 146 1.03 -2.74 10.52
N PRO A 147 1.49 -1.60 11.05
CA PRO A 147 2.57 -1.57 12.04
C PRO A 147 2.26 -2.30 13.34
N LYS A 148 0.98 -2.48 13.68
CA LYS A 148 0.53 -3.24 14.85
C LYS A 148 0.37 -4.74 14.58
N GLY A 149 0.38 -5.13 13.30
CA GLY A 149 0.32 -6.52 12.90
C GLY A 149 1.70 -7.16 12.93
N THR A 150 1.73 -8.47 13.20
CA THR A 150 2.97 -9.27 13.09
C THR A 150 3.41 -9.36 11.64
N LEU A 151 4.67 -9.75 11.40
CA LEU A 151 5.16 -10.00 10.03
C LEU A 151 4.30 -11.08 9.36
N PHE A 152 3.92 -12.11 10.10
CA PHE A 152 3.04 -13.17 9.61
C PHE A 152 1.65 -12.65 9.20
N ALA A 153 1.02 -11.82 10.03
CA ALA A 153 -0.30 -11.24 9.76
C ALA A 153 -0.29 -10.31 8.53
N ASN A 154 0.85 -9.67 8.27
CA ASN A 154 1.06 -8.80 7.10
C ASN A 154 1.48 -9.58 5.84
N ASN A 155 1.49 -10.92 5.85
CA ASN A 155 1.96 -11.77 4.76
C ASN A 155 3.41 -11.49 4.32
N ILE A 156 4.25 -11.04 5.25
CA ILE A 156 5.67 -10.78 5.02
C ILE A 156 6.40 -12.12 5.07
N THR A 157 7.09 -12.46 3.98
CA THR A 157 7.83 -13.72 3.81
C THR A 157 9.31 -13.45 3.65
N GLU A 158 10.09 -14.51 3.53
CA GLU A 158 11.54 -14.43 3.27
C GLU A 158 11.84 -13.57 2.03
N ASN A 159 12.80 -12.66 2.15
CA ASN A 159 13.20 -11.69 1.13
C ASN A 159 12.12 -10.67 0.69
N SER A 160 11.06 -10.51 1.47
CA SER A 160 10.09 -9.46 1.22
C SER A 160 10.75 -8.08 1.30
N VAL A 161 10.32 -7.19 0.40
CA VAL A 161 10.80 -5.80 0.33
C VAL A 161 9.71 -4.88 0.86
N ILE A 162 10.05 -4.05 1.85
CA ILE A 162 9.11 -3.15 2.51
C ILE A 162 9.59 -1.72 2.31
N LEU A 163 8.74 -0.91 1.70
CA LEU A 163 8.97 0.51 1.48
C LEU A 163 8.45 1.29 2.69
N CYS A 164 9.34 2.03 3.36
CA CYS A 164 9.04 2.85 4.51
C CYS A 164 9.02 4.32 4.07
N VAL A 165 7.81 4.87 3.89
CA VAL A 165 7.59 6.24 3.40
C VAL A 165 7.22 7.14 4.55
N ARG A 166 7.82 8.35 4.60
CA ARG A 166 7.44 9.37 5.58
C ARG A 166 6.14 10.03 5.14
N LYS A 167 5.20 10.20 6.08
CA LYS A 167 4.02 11.03 5.88
C LYS A 167 4.39 12.45 6.30
N GLU A 168 4.46 13.36 5.33
CA GLU A 168 4.63 14.79 5.60
C GLU A 168 3.39 15.33 6.32
N GLY A 169 3.59 16.23 7.28
CA GLY A 169 2.50 16.80 8.07
C GLY A 169 1.50 17.58 7.23
N VAL A 170 0.20 17.30 7.49
CA VAL A 170 -0.99 18.05 7.04
C VAL A 170 -1.42 17.90 5.56
N ASP A 171 -2.40 17.04 5.38
CA ASP A 171 -3.60 17.12 4.49
C ASP A 171 -3.49 17.48 2.99
N SER A 172 -2.31 17.63 2.40
CA SER A 172 -2.22 17.98 0.97
C SER A 172 -1.58 16.94 0.04
N VAL A 173 -1.25 15.72 0.49
CA VAL A 173 -0.31 14.86 -0.26
C VAL A 173 -0.77 13.42 -0.49
N GLU A 174 -2.07 13.10 -0.37
CA GLU A 174 -2.54 11.74 -0.75
C GLU A 174 -2.21 11.41 -2.21
N ASN A 175 -2.24 12.40 -3.10
CA ASN A 175 -1.95 12.20 -4.53
C ASN A 175 -0.45 12.19 -4.88
N GLU A 176 0.41 12.88 -4.12
CA GLU A 176 1.86 12.91 -4.39
C GLU A 176 2.59 11.70 -3.80
N ALA A 177 2.15 11.19 -2.65
CA ALA A 177 2.73 9.98 -2.07
C ALA A 177 2.49 8.75 -2.96
N ASP A 178 1.26 8.58 -3.45
CA ASP A 178 0.91 7.50 -4.37
C ASP A 178 1.66 7.63 -5.71
N LYS A 179 1.87 8.85 -6.20
CA LYS A 179 2.64 9.11 -7.40
C LYS A 179 4.13 8.80 -7.20
N LYS A 180 4.73 9.24 -6.09
CA LYS A 180 6.14 8.94 -5.76
C LYS A 180 6.36 7.44 -5.52
N ILE A 181 5.44 6.75 -4.87
CA ILE A 181 5.52 5.30 -4.66
C ILE A 181 5.53 4.58 -6.01
N ASN A 182 4.62 4.93 -6.90
CA ASN A 182 4.56 4.33 -8.21
C ASN A 182 5.82 4.63 -9.03
N GLU A 183 6.32 5.86 -9.05
CA GLU A 183 7.56 6.24 -9.74
C GLU A 183 8.77 5.47 -9.18
N THR A 184 8.92 5.38 -7.86
CA THR A 184 10.03 4.65 -7.23
C THR A 184 9.97 3.14 -7.52
N VAL A 185 8.79 2.55 -7.53
CA VAL A 185 8.58 1.14 -7.88
C VAL A 185 8.93 0.88 -9.35
N TYR A 186 8.57 1.81 -10.25
CA TYR A 186 8.92 1.71 -11.68
C TYR A 186 10.42 1.84 -11.92
N GLU A 187 11.10 2.80 -11.28
CA GLU A 187 12.57 2.96 -11.42
C GLU A 187 13.35 1.75 -10.91
N TYR A 188 12.95 1.21 -9.74
CA TYR A 188 13.58 0.00 -9.19
C TYR A 188 13.41 -1.21 -10.12
N ASN A 189 12.22 -1.43 -10.65
CA ASN A 189 11.96 -2.53 -11.56
C ASN A 189 12.75 -2.39 -12.88
N THR A 190 12.90 -1.17 -13.37
CA THR A 190 13.68 -0.89 -14.59
C THR A 190 15.18 -1.10 -14.37
N THR A 191 15.70 -0.70 -13.20
CA THR A 191 17.13 -0.86 -12.86
C THR A 191 17.50 -2.32 -12.66
N ASN A 192 16.63 -3.12 -12.04
CA ASN A 192 16.88 -4.55 -11.85
C ASN A 192 16.78 -5.36 -13.14
N ASN A 193 15.87 -5.02 -14.04
CA ASN A 193 15.76 -5.69 -15.33
C ASN A 193 17.01 -5.43 -16.19
N ASN A 194 17.55 -4.21 -16.20
CA ASN A 194 18.77 -3.86 -16.93
C ASN A 194 20.03 -4.55 -16.37
N ASN A 195 20.04 -4.92 -15.09
CA ASN A 195 21.15 -5.65 -14.48
C ASN A 195 21.11 -7.17 -14.72
N GLN A 196 19.96 -7.72 -15.11
CA GLN A 196 19.84 -9.13 -15.50
C GLN A 196 20.24 -9.36 -16.96
N ASP A 197 19.96 -8.41 -17.85
CA ASP A 197 20.31 -8.52 -19.28
C ASP A 197 21.82 -8.34 -19.56
N ASN A 198 22.59 -7.76 -18.64
CA ASN A 198 24.04 -7.62 -18.75
C ASN A 198 24.86 -8.80 -18.17
N LYS A 199 24.22 -9.89 -17.76
CA LYS A 199 24.89 -11.10 -17.20
C LYS A 199 24.75 -12.35 -18.07
N ASN A 200 24.27 -12.23 -19.30
CA ASN A 200 24.25 -13.32 -20.29
C ASN A 200 25.25 -13.08 -21.40
#